data_e7cdeb84ce0620a1ea74e7a434139550
#
_entry.id   e7cdeb84ce0620a1ea74e7a434139550
#
_cell.length_a   1.000
_cell.length_b   1.000
_cell.length_c   1.000
_cell.angle_alpha   90.00
_cell.angle_beta   90.00
_cell.angle_gamma   90.00
#
_symmetry.space_group_name_H-M   'P 1'
#
loop_
_entity.id
_entity.type
_entity.pdbx_description
1 polymer ?
#
loop_
_entity_poly.entity_id
_entity_poly.type
_entity_poly.pdbx_seq_one_letter_code
_entity_poly.pdbx_strand_id
1 'polypeptide(L)'
;QRQRVFITMILAQDSEIILLDEPTTYLDLVHQLDILCLLKELATKHHKTVVYVIHDLNHAARFADNLILLKAGRVVAQGTVEALFTEQTLKECFGLDVTLGCDTFTKSLMITGVRDA
;
A
#
# COMPACT_ATOMS: atom_id res chain seq x y z
N GLN A 1 4.50 -17.71 16.72
CA GLN A 1 5.47 -17.21 15.75
C GLN A 1 4.79 -16.46 14.64
N ARG A 2 5.14 -15.24 14.48
CA ARG A 2 4.46 -14.37 13.55
C ARG A 2 5.36 -14.02 12.37
N GLN A 3 4.85 -14.24 11.18
CA GLN A 3 5.56 -13.84 9.99
C GLN A 3 5.32 -12.37 9.73
N ARG A 4 6.36 -11.67 9.34
CA ARG A 4 6.23 -10.27 8.97
C ARG A 4 5.92 -10.15 7.50
N VAL A 5 4.92 -9.37 7.20
CA VAL A 5 4.53 -9.08 5.83
C VAL A 5 4.61 -7.59 5.64
N PHE A 6 5.32 -7.18 4.60
CA PHE A 6 5.51 -5.77 4.30
C PHE A 6 4.91 -5.45 2.94
N ILE A 7 4.40 -4.25 2.80
CA ILE A 7 3.95 -3.74 1.52
C ILE A 7 4.83 -2.53 1.19
N THR A 8 5.43 -2.58 0.03
CA THR A 8 6.23 -1.46 -0.48
C THR A 8 5.45 -0.81 -1.60
N MET A 9 5.17 0.48 -1.45
CA MET A 9 4.46 1.24 -2.45
C MET A 9 5.48 1.96 -3.33
N ILE A 10 5.30 1.81 -4.65
CA ILE A 10 6.21 2.41 -5.62
C ILE A 10 5.40 3.30 -6.55
N LEU A 11 5.83 4.56 -6.65
CA LEU A 11 5.28 5.51 -7.61
C LEU A 11 6.39 5.82 -8.62
N ALA A 12 6.35 5.12 -9.75
CA ALA A 12 7.44 5.16 -10.73
C ALA A 12 7.35 6.35 -11.65
N GLN A 13 8.38 7.16 -11.68
CA GLN A 13 8.55 8.31 -12.56
C GLN A 13 10.03 8.40 -12.97
N ASP A 14 10.29 9.15 -14.04
CA ASP A 14 11.65 9.33 -14.55
C ASP A 14 12.37 10.43 -13.80
N SER A 15 12.82 10.17 -12.58
CA SER A 15 13.55 11.20 -11.84
C SER A 15 14.12 10.64 -10.54
N GLU A 16 14.41 11.53 -9.58
CA GLU A 16 14.98 11.14 -8.31
C GLU A 16 14.12 10.12 -7.58
N ILE A 17 14.80 9.20 -6.91
CA ILE A 17 14.15 8.16 -6.12
C ILE A 17 14.15 8.60 -4.66
N ILE A 18 12.98 8.55 -4.05
CA ILE A 18 12.80 8.84 -2.62
C ILE A 18 12.44 7.53 -1.93
N LEU A 19 13.28 7.12 -0.98
CA LEU A 19 13.07 5.87 -0.23
C LEU A 19 12.71 6.21 1.21
N LEU A 20 11.61 5.66 1.69
CA LEU A 20 11.14 5.91 3.04
C LEU A 20 10.74 4.61 3.73
N ASP A 21 10.99 4.52 5.02
CA ASP A 21 10.62 3.36 5.82
C ASP A 21 9.50 3.77 6.77
N GLU A 22 8.28 3.31 6.46
CA GLU A 22 7.09 3.55 7.27
C GLU A 22 6.92 5.03 7.64
N PRO A 23 6.68 5.89 6.62
CA PRO A 23 6.63 7.33 6.89
C PRO A 23 5.45 7.75 7.76
N THR A 24 4.48 6.86 8.00
CA THR A 24 3.29 7.17 8.78
C THR A 24 3.30 6.56 10.18
N THR A 25 4.39 5.90 10.58
CA THR A 25 4.50 5.30 11.91
C THR A 25 4.41 6.38 12.99
N TYR A 26 3.63 6.09 14.05
CA TYR A 26 3.41 6.98 15.19
C TYR A 26 2.61 8.24 14.89
N LEU A 27 1.99 8.34 13.72
CA LEU A 27 1.13 9.46 13.39
C LEU A 27 -0.34 9.08 13.54
N ASP A 28 -1.17 10.07 13.88
CA ASP A 28 -2.60 9.84 13.86
C ASP A 28 -3.11 9.84 12.42
N LEU A 29 -4.39 9.51 12.22
CA LEU A 29 -4.95 9.32 10.88
C LEU A 29 -4.83 10.57 10.03
N VAL A 30 -5.12 11.75 10.60
CA VAL A 30 -5.06 13.00 9.84
C VAL A 30 -3.66 13.25 9.31
N HIS A 31 -2.66 13.09 10.18
CA HIS A 31 -1.27 13.32 9.77
C HIS A 31 -0.77 12.23 8.82
N GLN A 32 -1.24 10.99 9.00
CA GLN A 32 -0.92 9.94 8.06
C GLN A 32 -1.39 10.29 6.66
N LEU A 33 -2.63 10.73 6.53
CA LEU A 33 -3.19 11.11 5.24
C LEU A 33 -2.46 12.30 4.64
N ASP A 34 -2.08 13.28 5.45
CA ASP A 34 -1.33 14.44 4.96
C ASP A 34 0.00 14.01 4.35
N ILE A 35 0.73 13.13 5.03
CA ILE A 35 2.03 12.65 4.54
C ILE A 35 1.83 11.85 3.24
N LEU A 36 0.85 10.95 3.20
CA LEU A 36 0.62 10.14 2.02
C LEU A 36 0.19 10.98 0.83
N CYS A 37 -0.64 12.00 1.05
CA CYS A 37 -1.02 12.93 0.00
C CYS A 37 0.20 13.70 -0.52
N LEU A 38 1.09 14.13 0.38
CA LEU A 38 2.31 14.81 -0.02
C LEU A 38 3.19 13.92 -0.89
N LEU A 39 3.36 12.66 -0.49
CA LEU A 39 4.16 11.71 -1.26
C LEU A 39 3.57 11.48 -2.65
N LYS A 40 2.25 11.37 -2.72
CA LYS A 40 1.56 11.21 -4.00
C LYS A 40 1.78 12.44 -4.88
N GLU A 41 1.72 13.62 -4.30
CA GLU A 41 1.95 14.86 -5.03
C GLU A 41 3.39 14.93 -5.57
N LEU A 42 4.36 14.52 -4.78
CA LEU A 42 5.75 14.47 -5.24
C LEU A 42 5.90 13.57 -6.46
N ALA A 43 5.23 12.44 -6.46
CA ALA A 43 5.30 11.52 -7.59
C ALA A 43 4.60 12.06 -8.82
N THR A 44 3.41 12.63 -8.65
CA THR A 44 2.57 13.03 -9.80
C THR A 44 2.95 14.42 -10.36
N LYS A 45 3.20 15.38 -9.48
CA LYS A 45 3.47 16.76 -9.92
C LYS A 45 4.94 17.05 -10.10
N HIS A 46 5.79 16.41 -9.33
CA HIS A 46 7.23 16.66 -9.37
C HIS A 46 8.02 15.52 -9.99
N HIS A 47 7.34 14.53 -10.55
CA HIS A 47 7.95 13.43 -11.29
C HIS A 47 9.02 12.68 -10.49
N LYS A 48 8.76 12.48 -9.19
CA LYS A 48 9.66 11.69 -8.34
C LYS A 48 9.22 10.24 -8.34
N THR A 49 10.18 9.34 -8.14
CA THR A 49 9.87 7.95 -7.84
C THR A 49 9.90 7.80 -6.33
N VAL A 50 8.75 7.48 -5.73
CA VAL A 50 8.63 7.37 -4.29
C VAL A 50 8.40 5.91 -3.94
N VAL A 51 9.27 5.37 -3.10
CA VAL A 51 9.16 3.98 -2.63
C VAL A 51 9.14 4.03 -1.11
N TYR A 52 8.11 3.45 -0.51
CA TYR A 52 8.08 3.38 0.94
C TYR A 52 7.41 2.11 1.43
N VAL A 53 7.79 1.70 2.63
CA VAL A 53 7.20 0.55 3.30
C VAL A 53 5.99 1.02 4.08
N ILE A 54 4.88 0.32 3.94
CA ILE A 54 3.65 0.66 4.63
C ILE A 54 2.94 -0.63 5.05
N HIS A 55 2.31 -0.61 6.22
CA HIS A 55 1.60 -1.78 6.75
C HIS A 55 0.09 -1.66 6.62
N ASP A 56 -0.43 -0.46 6.43
CA ASP A 56 -1.86 -0.26 6.28
C ASP A 56 -2.27 -0.58 4.86
N LEU A 57 -3.02 -1.66 4.69
CA LEU A 57 -3.42 -2.16 3.37
C LEU A 57 -4.32 -1.18 2.63
N ASN A 58 -5.23 -0.52 3.34
CA ASN A 58 -6.13 0.43 2.70
C ASN A 58 -5.38 1.67 2.22
N HIS A 59 -4.40 2.14 2.98
CA HIS A 59 -3.55 3.24 2.53
C HIS A 59 -2.75 2.85 1.31
N ALA A 60 -2.22 1.63 1.28
CA ALA A 60 -1.49 1.15 0.12
C ALA A 60 -2.37 1.15 -1.13
N ALA A 61 -3.61 0.64 -1.01
CA ALA A 61 -4.53 0.61 -2.14
C ALA A 61 -4.93 2.00 -2.61
N ARG A 62 -5.04 2.94 -1.68
CA ARG A 62 -5.49 4.29 -2.00
C ARG A 62 -4.42 5.15 -2.65
N PHE A 63 -3.18 5.02 -2.23
CA PHE A 63 -2.11 5.95 -2.62
C PHE A 63 -1.08 5.36 -3.58
N ALA A 64 -0.99 4.04 -3.70
CA ALA A 64 0.02 3.42 -4.55
C ALA A 64 -0.43 3.33 -6.00
N ASP A 65 0.55 3.40 -6.90
CA ASP A 65 0.34 3.00 -8.29
C ASP A 65 0.68 1.53 -8.45
N ASN A 66 1.76 1.11 -7.81
CA ASN A 66 2.24 -0.27 -7.85
C ASN A 66 2.57 -0.75 -6.46
N LEU A 67 2.48 -2.06 -6.25
CA LEU A 67 2.76 -2.69 -4.99
C LEU A 67 3.85 -3.75 -5.17
N ILE A 68 4.70 -3.86 -4.15
CA ILE A 68 5.60 -5.00 -4.00
C ILE A 68 5.25 -5.63 -2.67
N LEU A 69 4.77 -6.87 -2.70
CA LEU A 69 4.37 -7.58 -1.49
C LEU A 69 5.53 -8.43 -1.01
N LEU A 70 5.93 -8.20 0.23
CA LEU A 70 7.05 -8.90 0.85
C LEU A 70 6.55 -9.77 2.00
N LYS A 71 7.07 -10.99 2.07
CA LYS A 71 6.75 -11.90 3.15
C LYS A 71 8.02 -12.67 3.50
N ALA A 72 8.39 -12.64 4.79
CA ALA A 72 9.59 -13.33 5.27
C ALA A 72 10.84 -12.93 4.47
N GLY A 73 10.97 -11.65 4.14
CA GLY A 73 12.13 -11.13 3.43
C GLY A 73 12.16 -11.43 1.95
N ARG A 74 11.07 -11.94 1.39
CA ARG A 74 11.02 -12.28 -0.04
C ARG A 74 9.87 -11.57 -0.72
N VAL A 75 10.09 -11.24 -2.00
CA VAL A 75 9.03 -10.71 -2.84
C VAL A 75 8.11 -11.86 -3.23
N VAL A 76 6.84 -11.78 -2.83
CA VAL A 76 5.86 -12.81 -3.17
C VAL A 76 4.96 -12.39 -4.32
N ALA A 77 4.85 -11.09 -4.59
CA ALA A 77 4.09 -10.59 -5.73
C ALA A 77 4.46 -9.14 -5.99
N GLN A 78 4.32 -8.70 -7.24
CA GLN A 78 4.48 -7.29 -7.58
C GLN A 78 3.62 -6.96 -8.79
N GLY A 79 3.13 -5.75 -8.83
CA GLY A 79 2.26 -5.30 -9.92
C GLY A 79 1.44 -4.10 -9.52
N THR A 80 0.45 -3.79 -10.33
CA THR A 80 -0.44 -2.66 -10.06
C THR A 80 -1.36 -2.97 -8.89
N VAL A 81 -1.95 -1.93 -8.30
CA VAL A 81 -2.92 -2.10 -7.23
C VAL A 81 -4.09 -2.95 -7.70
N GLU A 82 -4.60 -2.67 -8.91
CA GLU A 82 -5.73 -3.42 -9.45
C GLU A 82 -5.43 -4.91 -9.61
N ALA A 83 -4.20 -5.23 -9.96
CA ALA A 83 -3.80 -6.63 -10.17
C ALA A 83 -3.60 -7.36 -8.85
N LEU A 84 -3.06 -6.68 -7.84
CA LEU A 84 -2.66 -7.34 -6.60
C LEU A 84 -3.66 -7.19 -5.45
N PHE A 85 -4.43 -6.12 -5.41
CA PHE A 85 -5.34 -5.89 -4.30
C PHE A 85 -6.66 -6.61 -4.56
N THR A 86 -6.61 -7.94 -4.47
CA THR A 86 -7.76 -8.82 -4.68
C THR A 86 -7.94 -9.70 -3.45
N GLU A 87 -9.16 -10.19 -3.27
CA GLU A 87 -9.46 -11.07 -2.14
C GLU A 87 -8.57 -12.31 -2.15
N GLN A 88 -8.34 -12.86 -3.34
CA GLN A 88 -7.51 -14.07 -3.47
C GLN A 88 -6.05 -13.79 -3.09
N THR A 89 -5.48 -12.71 -3.61
CA THR A 89 -4.08 -12.37 -3.31
C THR A 89 -3.87 -12.09 -1.83
N LEU A 90 -4.81 -11.37 -1.21
CA LEU A 90 -4.71 -11.05 0.21
C LEU A 90 -4.81 -12.30 1.05
N LYS A 91 -5.62 -13.27 0.64
CA LYS A 91 -5.71 -14.54 1.35
C LYS A 91 -4.44 -15.35 1.20
N GLU A 92 -3.92 -15.47 -0.02
CA GLU A 92 -2.73 -16.27 -0.29
C GLU A 92 -1.47 -15.68 0.31
N CYS A 93 -1.30 -14.37 0.21
CA CYS A 93 -0.07 -13.72 0.65
C CYS A 93 -0.09 -13.35 2.13
N PHE A 94 -1.23 -12.96 2.67
CA PHE A 94 -1.34 -12.46 4.04
C PHE A 94 -2.16 -13.36 4.96
N GLY A 95 -2.83 -14.36 4.42
CA GLY A 95 -3.73 -15.18 5.21
C GLY A 95 -4.98 -14.45 5.66
N LEU A 96 -5.35 -13.38 4.94
CA LEU A 96 -6.52 -12.56 5.28
C LEU A 96 -7.72 -12.96 4.44
N ASP A 97 -8.82 -13.27 5.11
CA ASP A 97 -10.08 -13.55 4.44
C ASP A 97 -10.93 -12.28 4.54
N VAL A 98 -11.01 -11.54 3.44
CA VAL A 98 -11.57 -10.20 3.45
C VAL A 98 -12.59 -10.03 2.34
N THR A 99 -13.40 -8.99 2.49
CA THR A 99 -14.23 -8.48 1.40
C THR A 99 -13.69 -7.13 0.98
N LEU A 100 -13.77 -6.84 -0.29
CA LEU A 100 -13.28 -5.58 -0.85
C LEU A 100 -14.44 -4.75 -1.37
N GLY A 101 -14.28 -3.46 -1.30
CA GLY A 101 -15.22 -2.49 -1.85
C GLY A 101 -14.46 -1.27 -2.29
N CYS A 102 -15.15 -0.15 -2.40
CA CYS A 102 -14.53 1.11 -2.79
C CYS A 102 -14.77 2.16 -1.75
N ASP A 103 -13.76 3.00 -1.53
CA ASP A 103 -13.89 4.17 -0.68
C ASP A 103 -14.94 5.09 -1.26
N THR A 104 -15.83 5.61 -0.42
CA THR A 104 -16.94 6.45 -0.89
C THR A 104 -16.49 7.77 -1.49
N PHE A 105 -15.35 8.28 -1.05
CA PHE A 105 -14.84 9.58 -1.53
C PHE A 105 -13.84 9.42 -2.68
N THR A 106 -12.87 8.52 -2.53
CA THR A 106 -11.78 8.40 -3.51
C THR A 106 -12.05 7.35 -4.56
N LYS A 107 -13.01 6.46 -4.34
CA LYS A 107 -13.33 5.33 -5.22
C LYS A 107 -12.19 4.33 -5.33
N SER A 108 -11.20 4.42 -4.46
CA SER A 108 -10.11 3.46 -4.43
C SER A 108 -10.56 2.15 -3.76
N LEU A 109 -9.88 1.06 -4.09
CA LEU A 109 -10.15 -0.23 -3.46
C LEU A 109 -9.85 -0.16 -1.97
N MET A 110 -10.67 -0.84 -1.18
CA MET A 110 -10.45 -0.92 0.26
C MET A 110 -11.03 -2.20 0.83
N ILE A 111 -10.47 -2.63 1.94
CA ILE A 111 -11.00 -3.75 2.70
C ILE A 111 -12.21 -3.23 3.47
N THR A 112 -13.37 -3.85 3.22
CA THR A 112 -14.61 -3.47 3.87
C THR A 112 -15.01 -4.41 5.01
N GLY A 113 -14.39 -5.58 5.07
CA GLY A 113 -14.66 -6.51 6.15
C GLY A 113 -13.57 -7.55 6.23
N VAL A 114 -13.34 -8.07 7.43
CA VAL A 114 -12.35 -9.10 7.68
C VAL A 114 -13.03 -10.23 8.44
N ARG A 115 -12.90 -11.45 7.95
CA ARG A 115 -13.47 -12.60 8.64
C ARG A 115 -12.50 -13.06 9.70
N ASP A 116 -12.99 -13.26 10.90
CA ASP A 116 -12.17 -13.81 11.98
C ASP A 116 -11.83 -15.26 11.69
N ALA A 117 -10.63 -15.63 12.06
CA ALA A 117 -10.15 -16.99 11.85
C ALA A 117 -10.92 -17.99 12.72
#